data_f309a84c60b984153722b213ed0de532
#
_entry.id   f309a84c60b984153722b213ed0de532
#
_cell.length_a   1.000
_cell.length_b   1.000
_cell.length_c   1.000
_cell.angle_alpha   90.00
_cell.angle_beta   90.00
_cell.angle_gamma   90.00
#
_symmetry.space_group_name_H-M   'P 1'
#
loop_
_entity.id
_entity.type
_entity.pdbx_description
1 polymer ?
#
loop_
_entity_poly.entity_id
_entity_poly.type
_entity_poly.pdbx_seq_one_letter_code
_entity_poly.pdbx_strand_id
1 'polypeptide(L)'
;MKTIKHLIGWIMTLCIVNSCGLDKLNNVVEYEFYIRNETGSDVVFTLKTYKQESSQLPTERVISINEDECMTLFGTLVVGEGFPYTDMDLFNHALIGDLREDTYAEAEMTEDGRKIRWSPHEINEKSFYCPDSWIFEESEANGKAYKKWTLIQGPAAFEA
;
A
#
# COMPACT_ATOMS: atom_id res chain seq x y z
N MET A 1 -3.71 55.37 6.29
CA MET A 1 -4.66 54.73 5.33
C MET A 1 -4.03 53.88 4.24
N LYS A 2 -2.72 53.95 3.94
CA LYS A 2 -2.06 53.13 2.93
C LYS A 2 -1.76 51.67 3.37
N THR A 3 -1.52 51.47 4.67
CA THR A 3 -1.14 50.17 5.25
C THR A 3 -2.28 49.11 5.25
N ILE A 4 -3.53 49.56 5.39
CA ILE A 4 -4.70 48.68 5.45
C ILE A 4 -5.01 48.07 4.06
N LYS A 5 -4.78 48.84 2.98
CA LYS A 5 -5.03 48.33 1.62
C LYS A 5 -4.09 47.22 1.20
N HIS A 6 -2.86 47.22 1.68
CA HIS A 6 -1.91 46.16 1.42
C HIS A 6 -2.22 44.88 2.24
N LEU A 7 -2.71 45.04 3.48
CA LEU A 7 -3.09 43.89 4.31
C LEU A 7 -4.29 43.13 3.72
N ILE A 8 -5.30 43.86 3.22
CA ILE A 8 -6.47 43.24 2.56
C ILE A 8 -6.07 42.52 1.27
N GLY A 9 -5.15 43.09 0.49
CA GLY A 9 -4.61 42.41 -0.71
C GLY A 9 -3.91 41.09 -0.40
N TRP A 10 -3.12 41.04 0.66
CA TRP A 10 -2.41 39.84 1.10
C TRP A 10 -3.37 38.78 1.65
N ILE A 11 -4.40 39.17 2.40
CA ILE A 11 -5.42 38.22 2.91
C ILE A 11 -6.23 37.65 1.76
N MET A 12 -6.61 38.45 0.76
CA MET A 12 -7.31 37.95 -0.43
C MET A 12 -6.45 36.99 -1.25
N THR A 13 -5.16 37.27 -1.42
CA THR A 13 -4.24 36.38 -2.14
C THR A 13 -4.03 35.07 -1.38
N LEU A 14 -3.96 35.10 -0.05
CA LEU A 14 -3.85 33.88 0.76
C LEU A 14 -5.10 33.02 0.69
N CYS A 15 -6.30 33.62 0.66
CA CYS A 15 -7.56 32.90 0.51
C CYS A 15 -7.70 32.23 -0.87
N ILE A 16 -7.20 32.88 -1.93
CA ILE A 16 -7.26 32.31 -3.30
C ILE A 16 -6.31 31.14 -3.44
N VAL A 17 -5.13 31.20 -2.82
CA VAL A 17 -4.16 30.08 -2.86
C VAL A 17 -4.67 28.88 -2.07
N ASN A 18 -5.40 29.08 -0.96
CA ASN A 18 -6.00 28.01 -0.19
C ASN A 18 -7.24 27.40 -0.86
N SER A 19 -8.03 28.16 -1.62
CA SER A 19 -9.21 27.61 -2.31
C SER A 19 -8.86 26.78 -3.54
N CYS A 20 -7.78 27.11 -4.26
CA CYS A 20 -7.32 26.31 -5.40
C CYS A 20 -6.66 24.96 -4.99
N GLY A 21 -6.29 24.80 -3.71
CA GLY A 21 -5.70 23.55 -3.21
C GLY A 21 -6.74 22.58 -2.64
N LEU A 22 -7.86 23.10 -2.13
CA LEU A 22 -8.88 22.29 -1.47
C LEU A 22 -9.77 21.52 -2.47
N ASP A 23 -10.06 22.09 -3.63
CA ASP A 23 -10.86 21.42 -4.66
C ASP A 23 -10.11 20.23 -5.31
N LYS A 24 -8.77 20.23 -5.27
CA LYS A 24 -7.96 19.10 -5.76
C LYS A 24 -7.87 17.93 -4.77
N LEU A 25 -8.22 18.15 -3.51
CA LEU A 25 -8.22 17.11 -2.48
C LEU A 25 -9.53 16.30 -2.45
N ASN A 26 -10.58 16.78 -3.13
CA ASN A 26 -11.87 16.11 -3.13
C ASN A 26 -11.96 14.91 -4.07
N ASN A 27 -10.96 14.74 -4.96
CA ASN A 27 -10.94 13.70 -5.98
C ASN A 27 -9.65 12.87 -5.84
N VAL A 28 -9.45 12.28 -4.67
CA VAL A 28 -8.35 11.36 -4.43
C VAL A 28 -8.88 9.97 -4.15
N VAL A 29 -8.14 8.98 -4.58
CA VAL A 29 -8.37 7.57 -4.26
C VAL A 29 -7.31 7.14 -3.27
N GLU A 30 -7.72 6.58 -2.16
CA GLU A 30 -6.82 6.05 -1.13
C GLU A 30 -6.73 4.54 -1.28
N TYR A 31 -5.51 4.01 -1.45
CA TYR A 31 -5.23 2.59 -1.56
C TYR A 31 -4.56 2.10 -0.29
N GLU A 32 -5.03 0.97 0.22
CA GLU A 32 -4.49 0.32 1.40
C GLU A 32 -4.24 -1.15 1.12
N PHE A 33 -3.13 -1.68 1.64
CA PHE A 33 -2.73 -3.08 1.50
C PHE A 33 -2.61 -3.71 2.88
N TYR A 34 -3.32 -4.81 3.08
CA TYR A 34 -3.40 -5.52 4.35
C TYR A 34 -2.95 -6.97 4.19
N ILE A 35 -2.40 -7.51 5.26
CA ILE A 35 -2.21 -8.95 5.43
C ILE A 35 -3.02 -9.37 6.63
N ARG A 36 -3.85 -10.39 6.45
CA ARG A 36 -4.65 -11.01 7.48
C ARG A 36 -4.09 -12.40 7.76
N ASN A 37 -3.75 -12.65 9.02
CA ASN A 37 -3.22 -13.92 9.48
C ASN A 37 -4.38 -14.82 9.94
N GLU A 38 -4.60 -15.93 9.23
CA GLU A 38 -5.56 -16.98 9.58
C GLU A 38 -4.86 -18.34 9.68
N THR A 39 -3.57 -18.34 10.07
CA THR A 39 -2.76 -19.58 10.14
C THR A 39 -2.96 -20.38 11.40
N GLY A 40 -3.53 -19.79 12.45
CA GLY A 40 -3.63 -20.38 13.79
C GLY A 40 -2.35 -20.21 14.62
N SER A 41 -1.40 -19.40 14.19
CA SER A 41 -0.15 -19.04 14.88
C SER A 41 0.27 -17.64 14.51
N ASP A 42 1.10 -17.01 15.34
CA ASP A 42 1.72 -15.74 14.99
C ASP A 42 2.65 -15.89 13.77
N VAL A 43 2.64 -14.89 12.89
CA VAL A 43 3.43 -14.86 11.65
C VAL A 43 4.33 -13.63 11.63
N VAL A 44 5.57 -13.82 11.23
CA VAL A 44 6.47 -12.73 10.86
C VAL A 44 6.46 -12.61 9.32
N PHE A 45 6.00 -11.47 8.82
CA PHE A 45 5.98 -11.17 7.40
C PHE A 45 7.11 -10.21 7.05
N THR A 46 7.89 -10.56 6.03
CA THR A 46 9.00 -9.75 5.50
C THR A 46 8.75 -9.41 4.04
N LEU A 47 8.80 -8.13 3.71
CA LEU A 47 8.77 -7.65 2.33
C LEU A 47 10.07 -6.91 2.02
N LYS A 48 10.81 -7.38 1.03
CA LYS A 48 11.99 -6.72 0.50
C LYS A 48 11.73 -6.20 -0.90
N THR A 49 11.74 -4.88 -1.06
CA THR A 49 11.49 -4.20 -2.33
C THR A 49 12.54 -3.14 -2.60
N TYR A 50 12.57 -2.65 -3.84
CA TYR A 50 13.39 -1.52 -4.26
C TYR A 50 12.49 -0.40 -4.78
N LYS A 51 12.71 0.83 -4.30
CA LYS A 51 11.99 2.01 -4.82
C LYS A 51 12.62 2.45 -6.13
N GLN A 52 11.77 2.72 -7.11
CA GLN A 52 12.15 3.03 -8.51
C GLN A 52 13.10 4.24 -8.69
N GLU A 53 13.17 5.18 -7.77
CA GLU A 53 13.73 6.49 -8.11
C GLU A 53 15.04 6.89 -7.44
N SER A 54 15.57 6.19 -6.45
CA SER A 54 16.73 6.80 -5.77
C SER A 54 17.61 5.93 -4.90
N SER A 55 17.28 4.73 -4.53
CA SER A 55 18.14 3.99 -3.64
C SER A 55 18.65 2.68 -4.24
N GLN A 56 19.96 2.55 -4.31
CA GLN A 56 20.61 1.25 -4.56
C GLN A 56 20.37 0.28 -3.39
N LEU A 57 19.77 0.75 -2.30
CA LEU A 57 19.50 -0.04 -1.10
C LEU A 57 18.05 -0.53 -1.08
N PRO A 58 17.83 -1.79 -0.70
CA PRO A 58 16.48 -2.33 -0.54
C PRO A 58 15.75 -1.64 0.60
N THR A 59 14.43 -1.56 0.49
CA THR A 59 13.56 -1.29 1.63
C THR A 59 13.08 -2.65 2.13
N GLU A 60 13.51 -3.03 3.31
CA GLU A 60 13.03 -4.22 3.99
C GLU A 60 12.02 -3.81 5.06
N ARG A 61 10.85 -4.43 5.03
CA ARG A 61 9.81 -4.22 6.01
C ARG A 61 9.48 -5.54 6.67
N VAL A 62 9.58 -5.58 7.99
CA VAL A 62 9.24 -6.74 8.81
C VAL A 62 8.04 -6.37 9.68
N ILE A 63 7.01 -7.21 9.67
CA ILE A 63 5.75 -7.02 10.40
C ILE A 63 5.46 -8.31 11.16
N SER A 64 5.25 -8.21 12.46
CA SER A 64 4.71 -9.31 13.26
C SER A 64 3.19 -9.20 13.27
N ILE A 65 2.51 -10.29 12.96
CA ILE A 65 1.05 -10.35 12.83
C ILE A 65 0.57 -11.47 13.74
N ASN A 66 -0.15 -11.13 14.81
CA ASN A 66 -0.67 -12.13 15.73
C ASN A 66 -1.75 -12.98 15.04
N GLU A 67 -2.07 -14.12 15.64
CA GLU A 67 -3.18 -14.97 15.21
C GLU A 67 -4.46 -14.13 15.05
N ASP A 68 -5.20 -14.33 13.96
CA ASP A 68 -6.45 -13.64 13.60
C ASP A 68 -6.33 -12.10 13.43
N GLU A 69 -5.12 -11.55 13.44
CA GLU A 69 -4.89 -10.12 13.26
C GLU A 69 -4.80 -9.74 11.78
N CYS A 70 -5.20 -8.49 11.49
CA CYS A 70 -5.07 -7.86 10.18
C CYS A 70 -4.21 -6.61 10.31
N MET A 71 -3.07 -6.59 9.62
CA MET A 71 -2.10 -5.50 9.67
C MET A 71 -1.92 -4.84 8.32
N THR A 72 -1.71 -3.52 8.32
CA THR A 72 -1.34 -2.80 7.10
C THR A 72 0.08 -3.15 6.67
N LEU A 73 0.23 -3.51 5.40
CA LEU A 73 1.54 -3.81 4.84
C LEU A 73 2.41 -2.55 4.75
N PHE A 74 1.82 -1.43 4.38
CA PHE A 74 2.46 -0.10 4.39
C PHE A 74 1.39 1.00 4.47
N GLY A 75 1.81 2.26 4.65
CA GLY A 75 0.87 3.38 4.75
C GLY A 75 0.01 3.56 3.50
N THR A 76 -1.06 4.31 3.64
CA THR A 76 -2.01 4.62 2.57
C THR A 76 -1.31 5.28 1.38
N LEU A 77 -1.53 4.72 0.20
CA LEU A 77 -1.13 5.33 -1.06
C LEU A 77 -2.26 6.23 -1.57
N VAL A 78 -1.99 7.52 -1.73
CA VAL A 78 -2.98 8.50 -2.16
C VAL A 78 -2.72 8.87 -3.62
N VAL A 79 -3.73 8.69 -4.47
CA VAL A 79 -3.64 8.93 -5.90
C VAL A 79 -4.70 9.95 -6.31
N GLY A 80 -4.31 10.98 -7.04
CA GLY A 80 -5.24 11.99 -7.57
C GLY A 80 -6.14 11.42 -8.66
N GLU A 81 -7.38 11.90 -8.74
CA GLU A 81 -8.28 11.56 -9.85
C GLU A 81 -7.66 11.92 -11.20
N GLY A 82 -7.82 11.04 -12.18
CA GLY A 82 -7.22 11.20 -13.50
C GLY A 82 -5.76 10.77 -13.59
N PHE A 83 -5.23 10.16 -12.55
CA PHE A 83 -3.94 9.49 -12.60
C PHE A 83 -4.00 8.34 -13.64
N PRO A 84 -3.06 8.24 -14.58
CA PRO A 84 -3.19 7.37 -15.75
C PRO A 84 -2.98 5.88 -15.46
N TYR A 85 -2.93 5.48 -14.20
CA TYR A 85 -2.69 4.11 -13.79
C TYR A 85 -3.98 3.40 -13.39
N THR A 86 -4.08 2.14 -13.80
CA THR A 86 -5.13 1.22 -13.34
C THR A 86 -4.85 0.75 -11.92
N ASP A 87 -5.85 0.12 -11.26
CA ASP A 87 -5.65 -0.51 -9.95
C ASP A 87 -4.54 -1.56 -9.99
N MET A 88 -4.41 -2.26 -11.12
CA MET A 88 -3.36 -3.24 -11.36
C MET A 88 -1.97 -2.62 -11.46
N ASP A 89 -1.85 -1.48 -12.14
CA ASP A 89 -0.57 -0.76 -12.22
C ASP A 89 -0.12 -0.29 -10.84
N LEU A 90 -1.07 0.17 -10.02
CA LEU A 90 -0.79 0.60 -8.65
C LEU A 90 -0.45 -0.58 -7.73
N PHE A 91 -1.12 -1.72 -7.89
CA PHE A 91 -0.77 -2.96 -7.21
C PHE A 91 0.69 -3.37 -7.51
N ASN A 92 1.04 -3.42 -8.78
CA ASN A 92 2.40 -3.77 -9.21
C ASN A 92 3.44 -2.76 -8.71
N HIS A 93 3.14 -1.46 -8.81
CA HIS A 93 4.04 -0.41 -8.33
C HIS A 93 4.27 -0.50 -6.81
N ALA A 94 3.22 -0.77 -6.04
CA ALA A 94 3.29 -0.84 -4.59
C ALA A 94 4.05 -2.06 -4.08
N LEU A 95 3.81 -3.24 -4.68
CA LEU A 95 4.33 -4.51 -4.19
C LEU A 95 5.62 -4.96 -4.88
N ILE A 96 5.74 -4.75 -6.17
CA ILE A 96 6.90 -5.18 -6.94
C ILE A 96 7.99 -4.10 -6.97
N GLY A 97 7.58 -2.84 -7.19
CA GLY A 97 8.51 -1.73 -7.32
C GLY A 97 9.47 -1.92 -8.48
N ASP A 98 10.77 -1.75 -8.22
CA ASP A 98 11.85 -2.04 -9.17
C ASP A 98 12.20 -3.52 -9.09
N LEU A 99 11.91 -4.26 -10.14
CA LEU A 99 12.04 -5.72 -10.17
C LEU A 99 13.52 -6.14 -10.22
N ARG A 100 14.03 -6.62 -9.08
CA ARG A 100 15.40 -7.16 -8.94
C ARG A 100 15.37 -8.61 -8.50
N GLU A 101 16.45 -9.34 -8.76
CA GLU A 101 16.56 -10.77 -8.47
C GLU A 101 16.37 -11.12 -6.99
N ASP A 102 16.71 -10.18 -6.10
CA ASP A 102 16.61 -10.34 -4.66
C ASP A 102 15.38 -9.67 -4.02
N THR A 103 14.41 -9.27 -4.84
CA THR A 103 13.07 -8.85 -4.39
C THR A 103 12.28 -10.08 -3.95
N TYR A 104 11.69 -10.04 -2.75
CA TYR A 104 10.86 -11.15 -2.25
C TYR A 104 9.86 -10.67 -1.19
N ALA A 105 8.82 -11.49 -1.01
CA ALA A 105 7.98 -11.49 0.18
C ALA A 105 8.13 -12.85 0.89
N GLU A 106 8.12 -12.87 2.22
CA GLU A 106 8.26 -14.07 3.02
C GLU A 106 7.32 -14.01 4.22
N ALA A 107 6.68 -15.13 4.53
CA ALA A 107 5.96 -15.30 5.78
C ALA A 107 6.57 -16.48 6.54
N GLU A 108 6.78 -16.32 7.85
CA GLU A 108 7.32 -17.33 8.77
C GLU A 108 6.38 -17.50 9.95
N MET A 109 5.91 -18.72 10.19
CA MET A 109 5.17 -19.06 11.41
C MET A 109 6.13 -19.13 12.59
N THR A 110 5.84 -18.37 13.65
CA THR A 110 6.76 -18.27 14.80
C THR A 110 6.82 -19.52 15.64
N GLU A 111 5.77 -20.35 15.65
CA GLU A 111 5.66 -21.54 16.50
C GLU A 111 6.59 -22.68 16.02
N ASP A 112 6.64 -22.94 14.74
CA ASP A 112 7.37 -24.09 14.17
C ASP A 112 8.41 -23.71 13.10
N GLY A 113 8.52 -22.42 12.78
CA GLY A 113 9.49 -21.89 11.83
C GLY A 113 9.21 -22.26 10.38
N ARG A 114 8.00 -22.76 10.04
CA ARG A 114 7.61 -22.99 8.64
C ARG A 114 7.60 -21.68 7.90
N LYS A 115 8.11 -21.68 6.67
CA LYS A 115 8.25 -20.50 5.84
C LYS A 115 7.66 -20.71 4.47
N ILE A 116 7.09 -19.66 3.95
CA ILE A 116 6.81 -19.53 2.53
C ILE A 116 7.47 -18.26 2.00
N ARG A 117 8.11 -18.37 0.84
CA ARG A 117 8.72 -17.23 0.16
C ARG A 117 8.18 -17.12 -1.26
N TRP A 118 7.86 -15.92 -1.65
CA TRP A 118 7.40 -15.59 -3.00
C TRP A 118 8.41 -14.69 -3.69
N SER A 119 8.64 -14.97 -4.95
CA SER A 119 9.45 -14.15 -5.86
C SER A 119 8.53 -13.50 -6.91
N PRO A 120 8.71 -12.23 -7.24
CA PRO A 120 7.98 -11.61 -8.33
C PRO A 120 8.38 -12.15 -9.72
N HIS A 121 9.43 -12.98 -9.80
CA HIS A 121 9.86 -13.68 -11.01
C HIS A 121 9.13 -15.02 -11.21
N GLU A 122 8.48 -15.55 -10.16
CA GLU A 122 7.80 -16.85 -10.16
C GLU A 122 6.37 -16.68 -9.63
N ILE A 123 5.53 -16.03 -10.43
CA ILE A 123 4.15 -15.74 -10.06
C ILE A 123 3.26 -16.93 -10.42
N ASN A 124 2.53 -17.44 -9.44
CA ASN A 124 1.45 -18.40 -9.59
C ASN A 124 0.18 -17.90 -8.91
N GLU A 125 -0.92 -18.60 -9.07
CA GLU A 125 -2.24 -18.23 -8.55
C GLU A 125 -2.31 -18.04 -7.02
N LYS A 126 -1.31 -18.53 -6.27
CA LYS A 126 -1.21 -18.40 -4.80
C LYS A 126 -0.08 -17.47 -4.37
N SER A 127 0.56 -16.81 -5.33
CA SER A 127 1.69 -15.93 -5.05
C SER A 127 1.23 -14.62 -4.39
N PHE A 128 2.03 -14.13 -3.45
CA PHE A 128 1.91 -12.77 -2.92
C PHE A 128 1.84 -11.71 -4.04
N TYR A 129 2.54 -11.92 -5.14
CA TYR A 129 2.59 -11.01 -6.28
C TYR A 129 1.50 -11.24 -7.32
N CYS A 130 0.60 -12.21 -7.12
CA CYS A 130 -0.54 -12.44 -7.97
C CYS A 130 -1.77 -11.67 -7.43
N PRO A 131 -2.34 -10.73 -8.18
CA PRO A 131 -3.52 -9.99 -7.73
C PRO A 131 -4.71 -10.88 -7.36
N ASP A 132 -4.87 -12.02 -8.04
CA ASP A 132 -5.94 -12.99 -7.78
C ASP A 132 -5.82 -13.67 -6.40
N SER A 133 -4.64 -13.57 -5.75
CA SER A 133 -4.44 -14.02 -4.37
C SER A 133 -4.98 -13.04 -3.33
N TRP A 134 -5.38 -11.84 -3.75
CA TRP A 134 -5.83 -10.77 -2.87
C TRP A 134 -7.33 -10.54 -3.01
N ILE A 135 -7.99 -10.24 -1.91
CA ILE A 135 -9.35 -9.74 -1.92
C ILE A 135 -9.29 -8.23 -2.17
N PHE A 136 -9.98 -7.78 -3.22
CA PHE A 136 -10.10 -6.39 -3.57
C PHE A 136 -11.48 -5.86 -3.19
N GLU A 137 -11.52 -4.75 -2.45
CA GLU A 137 -12.73 -4.09 -1.98
C GLU A 137 -12.69 -2.60 -2.34
N GLU A 138 -13.80 -2.07 -2.84
CA GLU A 138 -14.00 -0.66 -3.07
C GLU A 138 -15.10 -0.11 -2.16
N SER A 139 -14.88 1.08 -1.63
CA SER A 139 -15.86 1.80 -0.85
C SER A 139 -15.75 3.30 -1.07
N GLU A 140 -16.80 4.03 -0.75
CA GLU A 140 -16.81 5.49 -0.77
C GLU A 140 -17.29 6.02 0.57
N ALA A 141 -16.56 6.98 1.13
CA ALA A 141 -16.96 7.65 2.35
C ALA A 141 -16.57 9.15 2.28
N ASN A 142 -17.50 10.02 2.61
CA ASN A 142 -17.31 11.48 2.61
C ASN A 142 -16.80 12.05 1.27
N GLY A 143 -17.23 11.47 0.15
CA GLY A 143 -16.82 11.88 -1.21
C GLY A 143 -15.39 11.45 -1.57
N LYS A 144 -14.79 10.52 -0.83
CA LYS A 144 -13.49 9.91 -1.14
C LYS A 144 -13.68 8.44 -1.47
N ALA A 145 -13.00 7.98 -2.51
CA ALA A 145 -12.91 6.57 -2.86
C ALA A 145 -11.79 5.90 -2.07
N TYR A 146 -12.11 4.74 -1.51
CA TYR A 146 -11.17 3.88 -0.78
C TYR A 146 -11.10 2.54 -1.49
N LYS A 147 -9.87 2.07 -1.74
CA LYS A 147 -9.59 0.80 -2.36
C LYS A 147 -8.67 0.00 -1.47
N LYS A 148 -9.10 -1.20 -1.13
CA LYS A 148 -8.43 -2.06 -0.18
C LYS A 148 -8.08 -3.40 -0.79
N TRP A 149 -6.82 -3.78 -0.67
CA TRP A 149 -6.32 -5.10 -1.01
C TRP A 149 -5.99 -5.86 0.26
N THR A 150 -6.54 -7.07 0.42
CA THR A 150 -6.27 -7.91 1.60
C THR A 150 -5.76 -9.27 1.16
N LEU A 151 -4.54 -9.62 1.56
CA LEU A 151 -4.01 -10.98 1.43
C LEU A 151 -4.37 -11.77 2.68
N ILE A 152 -5.02 -12.92 2.50
CA ILE A 152 -5.32 -13.83 3.59
C ILE A 152 -4.25 -14.94 3.61
N GLN A 153 -3.54 -15.04 4.72
CA GLN A 153 -2.57 -16.11 4.98
C GLN A 153 -3.24 -17.18 5.82
N GLY A 154 -3.62 -18.28 5.18
CA GLY A 154 -4.13 -19.46 5.87
C GLY A 154 -3.06 -20.54 6.05
N PRO A 155 -3.31 -21.60 6.84
CA PRO A 155 -2.36 -22.67 7.12
C PRO A 155 -1.94 -23.43 5.85
N ALA A 156 -2.84 -23.56 4.87
CA ALA A 156 -2.56 -24.22 3.60
C ALA A 156 -1.48 -23.52 2.75
N ALA A 157 -1.16 -22.25 3.03
CA ALA A 157 -0.06 -21.55 2.35
C ALA A 157 1.31 -22.13 2.73
N PHE A 158 1.44 -22.75 3.90
CA PHE A 158 2.68 -23.29 4.45
C PHE A 158 2.81 -24.82 4.28
N GLU A 159 1.91 -25.46 3.55
CA GLU A 159 1.88 -26.93 3.34
C GLU A 159 2.56 -27.37 2.03
N ALA A 160 3.35 -26.49 1.40
CA ALA A 160 3.98 -26.75 0.09
C ALA A 160 5.33 -27.43 0.21
#